data_e191828cba15cc58aa5e6b61d0e3630a
#
_entry.id   e191828cba15cc58aa5e6b61d0e3630a
#
_cell.length_a   1.000
_cell.length_b   1.000
_cell.length_c   1.000
_cell.angle_alpha   90.00
_cell.angle_beta   90.00
_cell.angle_gamma   90.00
#
_symmetry.space_group_name_H-M   'P 1'
#
loop_
_entity.id
_entity.type
_entity.pdbx_description
1 polymer ?
#
loop_
_entity_poly.entity_id
_entity_poly.type
_entity_poly.pdbx_seq_one_letter_code
_entity_poly.pdbx_strand_id
1 'polypeptide(L)'
;SKYLFVSAFGVSIFDTPGGKVLDTLKYASYVQKLDETKFGTETFTKVAYRTPDGKIIGWVRSAFLSSSLKPIAGSGYEDISFEPVSKTFGRVSDVRGIYLTRTSVNTKEKIANWISFAKKTNLNAFVIDVKDDDGFMLFTTSAAAKFVPKANEDAFYSKEEMKSVVSELKAAGIYVIARIVAFKDPSYARAHMDRAIVYKDTGAPYMGIYKVPWASAYDKQLWEYNVSVAKEAAEVGFDEIQYDYVRFPELTEYDRNRVNLRKTGDDSFAECIQKFLIYSKKELAPYNVPLAADVFGLVSTAVDDLGIGQYWEAISNVVDYICPMVYPSHYANGSFGLSIPDQFPYETVYRSVLDGVRRNCNIPTPARIRPWIQSFTATWVKGHITYDENAIRKEIKALKDLGINEYMFWNASNRYVEMWYN
;
A
#
# COMPACT_ATOMS: atom_id res chain seq x y z
N SER A 1 28.32 -8.82 -9.79
CA SER A 1 27.33 -7.72 -9.77
C SER A 1 28.03 -6.41 -9.48
N LYS A 2 27.66 -5.35 -10.17
CA LYS A 2 28.19 -4.00 -9.94
C LYS A 2 27.69 -3.40 -8.64
N TYR A 3 26.56 -3.88 -8.13
CA TYR A 3 25.92 -3.41 -6.91
C TYR A 3 25.68 -4.56 -5.96
N LEU A 4 25.80 -4.26 -4.67
CA LEU A 4 25.61 -5.22 -3.57
C LEU A 4 24.70 -4.63 -2.51
N PHE A 5 24.16 -5.50 -1.69
CA PHE A 5 23.34 -5.14 -0.54
C PHE A 5 24.03 -5.53 0.76
N VAL A 6 23.85 -4.70 1.79
CA VAL A 6 24.28 -5.01 3.15
C VAL A 6 23.33 -6.05 3.75
N SER A 7 23.87 -7.24 4.08
CA SER A 7 23.10 -8.41 4.52
C SER A 7 23.08 -8.62 6.05
N ALA A 8 23.62 -7.66 6.81
CA ALA A 8 23.65 -7.72 8.25
C ALA A 8 23.32 -6.35 8.86
N PHE A 9 23.02 -6.32 10.16
CA PHE A 9 22.72 -5.09 10.89
C PHE A 9 24.00 -4.43 11.39
N GLY A 10 24.05 -3.09 11.32
CA GLY A 10 25.14 -2.31 11.90
C GLY A 10 26.52 -2.61 11.32
N VAL A 11 26.59 -2.76 9.99
CA VAL A 11 27.83 -3.09 9.30
C VAL A 11 28.73 -1.86 9.18
N SER A 12 29.95 -1.95 9.68
CA SER A 12 30.91 -0.88 9.58
C SER A 12 31.48 -0.73 8.18
N ILE A 13 31.60 0.51 7.70
CA ILE A 13 32.40 0.88 6.53
C ILE A 13 33.67 1.55 7.02
N PHE A 14 34.82 1.05 6.58
CA PHE A 14 36.15 1.45 7.03
C PHE A 14 36.89 2.28 5.97
N ASP A 15 37.80 3.14 6.39
CA ASP A 15 38.71 3.86 5.50
C ASP A 15 39.71 2.92 4.79
N THR A 16 40.19 1.93 5.52
CA THR A 16 41.01 0.81 5.03
C THR A 16 40.50 -0.50 5.63
N PRO A 17 40.81 -1.68 5.06
CA PRO A 17 40.38 -2.95 5.68
C PRO A 17 40.77 -3.07 7.14
N GLY A 18 39.74 -3.11 8.04
CA GLY A 18 39.96 -3.17 9.48
C GLY A 18 40.48 -1.89 10.13
N GLY A 19 40.48 -0.77 9.41
CA GLY A 19 40.95 0.52 9.88
C GLY A 19 39.88 1.31 10.65
N LYS A 20 39.88 2.64 10.47
CA LYS A 20 38.94 3.54 11.12
C LYS A 20 37.54 3.40 10.53
N VAL A 21 36.53 3.33 11.38
CA VAL A 21 35.10 3.32 10.96
C VAL A 21 34.73 4.72 10.47
N LEU A 22 34.26 4.79 9.23
CA LEU A 22 33.75 6.02 8.61
C LEU A 22 32.27 6.22 8.88
N ASP A 23 31.48 5.12 8.87
CA ASP A 23 30.03 5.15 9.10
C ASP A 23 29.56 3.72 9.39
N THR A 24 28.31 3.58 9.76
CA THR A 24 27.62 2.32 9.97
C THR A 24 26.52 2.16 8.95
N LEU A 25 26.63 1.12 8.12
CA LEU A 25 25.62 0.81 7.10
C LEU A 25 24.46 0.04 7.72
N LYS A 26 23.26 0.44 7.35
CA LYS A 26 22.05 -0.25 7.75
C LYS A 26 21.82 -1.50 6.90
N TYR A 27 21.14 -2.47 7.47
CA TYR A 27 20.69 -3.65 6.76
C TYR A 27 19.98 -3.28 5.45
N ALA A 28 20.30 -3.99 4.38
CA ALA A 28 19.84 -3.79 3.01
C ALA A 28 20.22 -2.44 2.37
N SER A 29 21.13 -1.68 2.96
CA SER A 29 21.75 -0.56 2.25
C SER A 29 22.33 -1.04 0.93
N TYR A 30 22.14 -0.24 -0.11
CA TYR A 30 22.57 -0.53 -1.47
C TYR A 30 23.91 0.15 -1.71
N VAL A 31 24.92 -0.61 -2.10
CA VAL A 31 26.27 -0.10 -2.30
C VAL A 31 26.81 -0.51 -3.67
N GLN A 32 27.61 0.36 -4.26
CA GLN A 32 28.32 0.06 -5.52
C GLN A 32 29.65 -0.62 -5.19
N LYS A 33 29.87 -1.82 -5.73
CA LYS A 33 31.16 -2.50 -5.63
C LYS A 33 32.19 -1.80 -6.51
N LEU A 34 33.33 -1.45 -5.93
CA LEU A 34 34.45 -0.82 -6.62
C LEU A 34 35.64 -1.76 -6.76
N ASP A 35 35.98 -2.49 -5.68
CA ASP A 35 37.16 -3.33 -5.62
C ASP A 35 36.99 -4.42 -4.55
N GLU A 36 37.92 -5.36 -4.47
CA GLU A 36 37.92 -6.41 -3.47
C GLU A 36 39.36 -6.78 -3.10
N THR A 37 39.64 -7.03 -1.82
CA THR A 37 40.95 -7.40 -1.34
C THR A 37 40.87 -8.38 -0.17
N LYS A 38 41.91 -9.15 0.02
CA LYS A 38 42.08 -9.98 1.23
C LYS A 38 42.90 -9.21 2.27
N PHE A 39 42.43 -9.29 3.52
CA PHE A 39 43.12 -8.73 4.66
C PHE A 39 43.11 -9.76 5.79
N GLY A 40 44.24 -10.38 6.05
CA GLY A 40 44.28 -11.51 6.98
C GLY A 40 43.47 -12.71 6.44
N THR A 41 42.57 -13.22 7.25
CA THR A 41 41.68 -14.33 6.88
C THR A 41 40.34 -13.86 6.29
N GLU A 42 40.13 -12.54 6.23
CA GLU A 42 38.89 -11.95 5.76
C GLU A 42 39.06 -11.32 4.39
N THR A 43 37.95 -11.26 3.64
CA THR A 43 37.85 -10.51 2.40
C THR A 43 37.07 -9.22 2.65
N PHE A 44 37.57 -8.11 2.13
CA PHE A 44 36.91 -6.80 2.17
C PHE A 44 36.55 -6.34 0.77
N THR A 45 35.40 -5.77 0.63
CA THR A 45 34.93 -5.14 -0.61
C THR A 45 34.96 -3.63 -0.47
N LYS A 46 35.61 -2.95 -1.41
CA LYS A 46 35.55 -1.49 -1.50
C LYS A 46 34.22 -1.11 -2.12
N VAL A 47 33.51 -0.21 -1.46
CA VAL A 47 32.18 0.20 -1.88
C VAL A 47 32.03 1.70 -1.91
N ALA A 48 31.14 2.18 -2.76
CA ALA A 48 30.64 3.54 -2.71
C ALA A 48 29.19 3.50 -2.19
N TYR A 49 28.96 4.23 -1.11
CA TYR A 49 27.66 4.38 -0.46
C TYR A 49 27.17 5.82 -0.60
N ARG A 50 25.98 6.02 -1.15
CA ARG A 50 25.38 7.34 -1.27
C ARG A 50 24.59 7.67 -0.02
N THR A 51 24.86 8.86 0.49
CA THR A 51 24.12 9.47 1.61
C THR A 51 23.44 10.74 1.12
N PRO A 52 22.46 11.28 1.88
CA PRO A 52 21.86 12.58 1.56
C PRO A 52 22.90 13.70 1.43
N ASP A 53 24.00 13.62 2.21
CA ASP A 53 25.06 14.62 2.27
C ASP A 53 26.22 14.36 1.31
N GLY A 54 26.13 13.30 0.49
CA GLY A 54 27.18 12.99 -0.45
C GLY A 54 27.42 11.50 -0.65
N LYS A 55 28.69 11.14 -0.75
CA LYS A 55 29.14 9.79 -1.07
C LYS A 55 30.29 9.38 -0.16
N ILE A 56 30.14 8.23 0.50
CA ILE A 56 31.19 7.63 1.31
C ILE A 56 31.82 6.50 0.48
N ILE A 57 33.15 6.49 0.38
CA ILE A 57 33.91 5.40 -0.21
C ILE A 57 34.72 4.75 0.90
N GLY A 58 34.60 3.45 1.04
CA GLY A 58 35.30 2.71 2.08
C GLY A 58 35.21 1.20 1.87
N TRP A 59 35.64 0.48 2.89
CA TRP A 59 35.78 -0.97 2.87
C TRP A 59 34.77 -1.62 3.83
N VAL A 60 34.12 -2.68 3.36
CA VAL A 60 33.14 -3.45 4.13
C VAL A 60 33.54 -4.92 4.07
N ARG A 61 33.38 -5.64 5.16
CA ARG A 61 33.60 -7.09 5.16
C ARG A 61 32.70 -7.74 4.12
N SER A 62 33.31 -8.47 3.18
CA SER A 62 32.57 -9.10 2.08
C SER A 62 31.51 -10.08 2.53
N ALA A 63 31.71 -10.70 3.72
CA ALA A 63 30.76 -11.61 4.34
C ALA A 63 29.40 -10.96 4.67
N PHE A 64 29.36 -9.62 4.79
CA PHE A 64 28.14 -8.85 5.08
C PHE A 64 27.52 -8.22 3.84
N LEU A 65 27.99 -8.60 2.67
CA LEU A 65 27.47 -8.12 1.38
C LEU A 65 26.88 -9.29 0.59
N SER A 66 25.78 -9.03 -0.09
CA SER A 66 25.13 -10.03 -0.94
C SER A 66 24.75 -9.43 -2.29
N SER A 67 24.90 -10.20 -3.35
CA SER A 67 24.43 -9.82 -4.68
C SER A 67 22.91 -9.85 -4.81
N SER A 68 22.25 -10.51 -3.88
CA SER A 68 20.80 -10.64 -3.83
C SER A 68 20.32 -10.67 -2.37
N LEU A 69 19.36 -9.81 -2.06
CA LEU A 69 18.62 -9.88 -0.82
C LEU A 69 17.22 -10.46 -1.07
N LYS A 70 17.07 -11.25 -2.10
CA LYS A 70 15.79 -11.88 -2.38
C LYS A 70 15.31 -12.61 -1.13
N PRO A 71 14.20 -12.20 -0.51
CA PRO A 71 13.50 -13.12 0.36
C PRO A 71 13.21 -14.35 -0.49
N ILE A 72 13.32 -15.51 0.10
CA ILE A 72 12.93 -16.73 -0.57
C ILE A 72 11.45 -16.58 -0.88
N ALA A 73 11.10 -16.42 -2.15
CA ALA A 73 9.72 -16.49 -2.57
C ALA A 73 9.18 -17.87 -2.18
N GLY A 74 7.99 -17.92 -1.61
CA GLY A 74 7.32 -19.19 -1.35
C GLY A 74 7.14 -19.97 -2.65
N SER A 75 7.18 -21.27 -2.58
CA SER A 75 6.79 -22.12 -3.71
C SER A 75 5.29 -21.98 -4.00
N GLY A 76 4.89 -22.19 -5.24
CA GLY A 76 3.48 -22.20 -5.64
C GLY A 76 2.97 -20.89 -6.24
N TYR A 77 3.89 -19.98 -6.62
CA TYR A 77 3.56 -18.70 -7.27
C TYR A 77 4.17 -18.60 -8.68
N GLU A 78 4.43 -19.73 -9.30
CA GLU A 78 5.02 -19.84 -10.64
C GLU A 78 4.04 -19.41 -11.75
N ASP A 79 2.75 -19.38 -11.45
CA ASP A 79 1.66 -18.94 -12.36
C ASP A 79 1.54 -17.41 -12.42
N ILE A 80 2.21 -16.69 -11.54
CA ILE A 80 2.22 -15.23 -11.53
C ILE A 80 2.97 -14.70 -12.75
N SER A 81 2.39 -13.67 -13.39
CA SER A 81 3.06 -12.98 -14.49
C SER A 81 4.15 -12.05 -13.99
N PHE A 82 5.31 -12.14 -14.61
CA PHE A 82 6.44 -11.21 -14.42
C PHE A 82 6.73 -10.39 -15.69
N GLU A 83 5.76 -10.31 -16.60
CA GLU A 83 5.89 -9.47 -17.78
C GLU A 83 6.04 -7.99 -17.37
N PRO A 84 6.96 -7.25 -18.02
CA PRO A 84 7.08 -5.82 -17.76
C PRO A 84 5.79 -5.05 -18.03
N VAL A 85 5.45 -4.12 -17.16
CA VAL A 85 4.27 -3.27 -17.27
C VAL A 85 4.70 -1.81 -17.34
N SER A 86 4.17 -1.07 -18.30
CA SER A 86 4.40 0.38 -18.39
C SER A 86 3.83 1.09 -17.17
N LYS A 87 4.60 1.99 -16.56
CA LYS A 87 4.19 2.74 -15.39
C LYS A 87 3.71 4.15 -15.75
N THR A 88 2.67 4.58 -15.04
CA THR A 88 2.16 5.94 -15.09
C THR A 88 2.28 6.53 -13.70
N PHE A 89 3.18 7.49 -13.50
CA PHE A 89 3.33 8.13 -12.19
C PHE A 89 2.60 9.47 -12.15
N GLY A 90 2.15 9.85 -10.96
CA GLY A 90 1.41 11.07 -10.74
C GLY A 90 2.25 12.34 -10.95
N ARG A 91 1.55 13.45 -11.14
CA ARG A 91 2.17 14.79 -11.33
C ARG A 91 2.93 15.29 -10.09
N VAL A 92 2.65 14.73 -8.93
CA VAL A 92 3.33 15.06 -7.67
C VAL A 92 4.22 13.89 -7.28
N SER A 93 5.52 14.15 -7.08
CA SER A 93 6.53 13.14 -6.79
C SER A 93 6.74 12.87 -5.30
N ASP A 94 6.15 13.68 -4.43
CA ASP A 94 6.34 13.66 -2.99
C ASP A 94 5.00 13.77 -2.25
N VAL A 95 4.08 12.89 -2.58
CA VAL A 95 2.74 12.85 -1.98
C VAL A 95 2.84 12.65 -0.47
N ARG A 96 2.23 13.57 0.27
CA ARG A 96 2.04 13.50 1.71
C ARG A 96 0.57 13.71 1.98
N GLY A 97 -0.15 12.61 2.16
CA GLY A 97 -1.61 12.60 2.17
C GLY A 97 -2.25 12.23 3.49
N ILE A 98 -3.54 12.52 3.57
CA ILE A 98 -4.43 12.03 4.63
C ILE A 98 -5.65 11.34 4.02
N TYR A 99 -6.18 10.36 4.77
CA TYR A 99 -7.42 9.69 4.43
C TYR A 99 -8.63 10.52 4.88
N LEU A 100 -9.58 10.72 3.98
CA LEU A 100 -10.84 11.39 4.25
C LEU A 100 -12.02 10.50 3.85
N THR A 101 -12.91 10.25 4.80
CA THR A 101 -14.14 9.51 4.55
C THR A 101 -15.10 10.30 3.68
N ARG A 102 -16.03 9.62 3.07
CA ARG A 102 -17.12 10.20 2.28
C ARG A 102 -17.88 11.31 3.03
N THR A 103 -18.18 11.06 4.30
CA THR A 103 -18.91 12.01 5.16
C THR A 103 -18.07 13.21 5.61
N SER A 104 -16.74 13.09 5.60
CA SER A 104 -15.83 14.19 5.92
C SER A 104 -15.71 15.24 4.82
N VAL A 105 -16.17 14.92 3.62
CA VAL A 105 -16.07 15.80 2.43
C VAL A 105 -17.45 16.06 1.80
N ASN A 106 -18.53 15.84 2.54
CA ASN A 106 -19.90 15.85 1.99
C ASN A 106 -20.52 17.25 1.83
N THR A 107 -19.79 18.30 2.19
CA THR A 107 -20.23 19.69 1.97
C THR A 107 -19.07 20.55 1.48
N LYS A 108 -19.38 21.63 0.78
CA LYS A 108 -18.38 22.61 0.33
C LYS A 108 -17.65 23.26 1.50
N GLU A 109 -18.35 23.49 2.62
CA GLU A 109 -17.74 24.02 3.84
C GLU A 109 -16.66 23.08 4.40
N LYS A 110 -16.95 21.80 4.48
CA LYS A 110 -15.96 20.79 4.93
C LYS A 110 -14.75 20.72 3.99
N ILE A 111 -14.98 20.79 2.69
CA ILE A 111 -13.90 20.83 1.69
C ILE A 111 -13.02 22.07 1.93
N ALA A 112 -13.61 23.24 2.13
CA ALA A 112 -12.87 24.47 2.42
C ALA A 112 -12.04 24.34 3.71
N ASN A 113 -12.60 23.70 4.73
CA ASN A 113 -11.89 23.45 5.99
C ASN A 113 -10.68 22.52 5.80
N TRP A 114 -10.81 21.47 5.00
CA TRP A 114 -9.66 20.58 4.69
C TRP A 114 -8.60 21.28 3.86
N ILE A 115 -8.98 22.12 2.91
CA ILE A 115 -8.03 22.94 2.16
C ILE A 115 -7.27 23.87 3.11
N SER A 116 -7.96 24.52 4.03
CA SER A 116 -7.33 25.38 5.05
C SER A 116 -6.36 24.57 5.92
N PHE A 117 -6.76 23.37 6.34
CA PHE A 117 -5.92 22.45 7.09
C PHE A 117 -4.62 22.09 6.34
N ALA A 118 -4.75 21.73 5.07
CA ALA A 118 -3.58 21.41 4.24
C ALA A 118 -2.61 22.60 4.10
N LYS A 119 -3.14 23.82 3.91
CA LYS A 119 -2.32 25.05 3.80
C LYS A 119 -1.49 25.36 5.04
N LYS A 120 -1.91 24.88 6.20
CA LYS A 120 -1.21 25.08 7.48
C LYS A 120 -0.27 23.93 7.85
N THR A 121 -0.13 22.95 6.98
CA THR A 121 0.65 21.72 7.18
C THR A 121 1.53 21.43 5.98
N ASN A 122 2.35 20.40 6.06
CA ASN A 122 3.11 19.87 4.92
C ASN A 122 2.31 18.91 4.04
N LEU A 123 1.02 18.73 4.32
CA LEU A 123 0.17 17.85 3.54
C LEU A 123 -0.16 18.47 2.18
N ASN A 124 -0.12 17.64 1.14
CA ASN A 124 -0.37 18.07 -0.23
C ASN A 124 -1.33 17.12 -1.00
N ALA A 125 -1.92 16.16 -0.30
CA ALA A 125 -2.78 15.18 -0.95
C ALA A 125 -3.92 14.73 -0.03
N PHE A 126 -5.05 14.40 -0.64
CA PHE A 126 -6.18 13.76 0.02
C PHE A 126 -6.52 12.46 -0.66
N VAL A 127 -6.65 11.39 0.13
CA VAL A 127 -7.22 10.13 -0.32
C VAL A 127 -8.67 10.10 0.13
N ILE A 128 -9.58 10.20 -0.83
CA ILE A 128 -11.02 10.38 -0.56
C ILE A 128 -11.77 9.13 -0.97
N ASP A 129 -12.66 8.64 -0.10
CA ASP A 129 -13.56 7.54 -0.42
C ASP A 129 -14.51 7.92 -1.55
N VAL A 130 -14.31 7.33 -2.72
CA VAL A 130 -15.24 7.42 -3.85
C VAL A 130 -16.28 6.29 -3.77
N LYS A 131 -15.85 5.07 -3.50
CA LYS A 131 -16.70 3.96 -3.08
C LYS A 131 -16.19 3.46 -1.74
N ASP A 132 -16.98 3.63 -0.70
CA ASP A 132 -16.55 3.38 0.68
C ASP A 132 -16.64 1.90 1.10
N ASP A 133 -16.34 1.63 2.37
CA ASP A 133 -16.34 0.28 2.95
C ASP A 133 -17.72 -0.40 2.96
N ASP A 134 -18.79 0.36 2.82
CA ASP A 134 -20.16 -0.16 2.70
C ASP A 134 -20.62 -0.29 1.25
N GLY A 135 -19.80 0.14 0.31
CA GLY A 135 -20.12 0.14 -1.11
C GLY A 135 -20.93 1.36 -1.56
N PHE A 136 -20.98 2.42 -0.75
CA PHE A 136 -21.72 3.64 -1.07
C PHE A 136 -20.85 4.62 -1.85
N MET A 137 -21.50 5.34 -2.79
CA MET A 137 -20.81 6.28 -3.67
C MET A 137 -20.74 7.66 -3.04
N LEU A 138 -19.62 8.35 -3.22
CA LEU A 138 -19.44 9.77 -2.87
C LEU A 138 -20.28 10.67 -3.79
N PHE A 139 -20.29 10.36 -5.08
CA PHE A 139 -21.07 11.05 -6.08
C PHE A 139 -21.81 10.04 -6.97
N THR A 140 -22.90 10.46 -7.54
CA THR A 140 -23.73 9.60 -8.40
C THR A 140 -22.94 9.15 -9.62
N THR A 141 -22.82 7.83 -9.81
CA THR A 141 -22.13 7.25 -10.96
C THR A 141 -23.09 6.47 -11.86
N SER A 142 -22.81 6.46 -13.14
CA SER A 142 -23.51 5.59 -14.10
C SER A 142 -23.20 4.13 -13.84
N ALA A 143 -21.99 3.83 -13.34
CA ALA A 143 -21.59 2.48 -12.96
C ALA A 143 -22.50 1.93 -11.85
N ALA A 144 -22.72 2.67 -10.78
CA ALA A 144 -23.62 2.25 -9.71
C ALA A 144 -25.07 2.15 -10.21
N ALA A 145 -25.53 3.09 -11.02
CA ALA A 145 -26.87 3.03 -11.61
C ALA A 145 -27.11 1.74 -12.39
N LYS A 146 -26.06 1.24 -13.05
CA LYS A 146 -26.13 -0.03 -13.82
C LYS A 146 -26.05 -1.27 -12.94
N PHE A 147 -25.10 -1.33 -12.02
CA PHE A 147 -24.76 -2.56 -11.28
C PHE A 147 -25.34 -2.62 -9.87
N VAL A 148 -25.37 -1.51 -9.16
CA VAL A 148 -25.82 -1.40 -7.76
C VAL A 148 -26.51 -0.07 -7.54
N PRO A 149 -27.75 0.11 -8.07
CA PRO A 149 -28.45 1.40 -7.96
C PRO A 149 -28.52 1.96 -6.55
N LYS A 150 -28.63 1.09 -5.56
CA LYS A 150 -28.68 1.47 -4.14
C LYS A 150 -27.42 2.19 -3.66
N ALA A 151 -26.27 1.95 -4.28
CA ALA A 151 -25.02 2.61 -3.92
C ALA A 151 -25.04 4.13 -4.19
N ASN A 152 -25.93 4.61 -5.08
CA ASN A 152 -26.11 6.02 -5.38
C ASN A 152 -27.13 6.73 -4.48
N GLU A 153 -27.93 6.01 -3.70
CA GLU A 153 -29.05 6.60 -2.96
C GLU A 153 -28.61 7.70 -1.99
N ASP A 154 -27.46 7.49 -1.33
CA ASP A 154 -26.91 8.43 -0.35
C ASP A 154 -25.70 9.20 -0.88
N ALA A 155 -25.51 9.27 -2.19
CA ALA A 155 -24.44 10.05 -2.78
C ALA A 155 -24.62 11.55 -2.49
N PHE A 156 -23.55 12.23 -2.10
CA PHE A 156 -23.60 13.62 -1.66
C PHE A 156 -23.52 14.62 -2.82
N TYR A 157 -23.04 14.17 -3.97
CA TYR A 157 -22.80 15.02 -5.13
C TYR A 157 -23.30 14.37 -6.41
N SER A 158 -23.77 15.19 -7.34
CA SER A 158 -23.86 14.76 -8.73
C SER A 158 -22.45 14.66 -9.32
N LYS A 159 -22.33 14.05 -10.47
CA LYS A 159 -21.05 13.97 -11.19
C LYS A 159 -20.50 15.38 -11.53
N GLU A 160 -21.36 16.29 -11.94
CA GLU A 160 -20.97 17.68 -12.25
C GLU A 160 -20.53 18.45 -10.99
N GLU A 161 -21.25 18.28 -9.88
CA GLU A 161 -20.86 18.89 -8.61
C GLU A 161 -19.51 18.33 -8.13
N MET A 162 -19.29 17.04 -8.27
CA MET A 162 -18.02 16.41 -7.89
C MET A 162 -16.85 16.92 -8.72
N LYS A 163 -17.07 17.10 -10.00
CA LYS A 163 -16.08 17.70 -10.90
C LYS A 163 -15.68 19.11 -10.44
N SER A 164 -16.63 19.91 -10.00
CA SER A 164 -16.37 21.22 -9.42
C SER A 164 -15.55 21.14 -8.13
N VAL A 165 -15.90 20.22 -7.22
CA VAL A 165 -15.18 20.01 -5.96
C VAL A 165 -13.73 19.58 -6.21
N VAL A 166 -13.52 18.62 -7.11
CA VAL A 166 -12.16 18.17 -7.46
C VAL A 166 -11.34 19.29 -8.09
N SER A 167 -11.96 20.11 -8.96
CA SER A 167 -11.32 21.27 -9.55
C SER A 167 -10.87 22.27 -8.48
N GLU A 168 -11.70 22.53 -7.47
CA GLU A 168 -11.38 23.40 -6.34
C GLU A 168 -10.19 22.86 -5.52
N LEU A 169 -10.17 21.58 -5.24
CA LEU A 169 -9.07 20.91 -4.54
C LEU A 169 -7.75 21.04 -5.32
N LYS A 170 -7.79 20.78 -6.61
CA LYS A 170 -6.60 20.86 -7.48
C LYS A 170 -6.11 22.29 -7.62
N ALA A 171 -7.01 23.27 -7.72
CA ALA A 171 -6.67 24.69 -7.74
C ALA A 171 -6.00 25.16 -6.44
N ALA A 172 -6.30 24.50 -5.31
CA ALA A 172 -5.66 24.72 -4.01
C ALA A 172 -4.30 23.99 -3.87
N GLY A 173 -3.82 23.30 -4.90
CA GLY A 173 -2.56 22.59 -4.90
C GLY A 173 -2.64 21.17 -4.30
N ILE A 174 -3.84 20.62 -4.15
CA ILE A 174 -4.05 19.28 -3.58
C ILE A 174 -4.02 18.22 -4.68
N TYR A 175 -3.23 17.17 -4.46
CA TYR A 175 -3.26 15.93 -5.23
C TYR A 175 -4.40 15.05 -4.71
N VAL A 176 -5.30 14.63 -5.58
CA VAL A 176 -6.56 14.01 -5.16
C VAL A 176 -6.59 12.55 -5.62
N ILE A 177 -6.61 11.65 -4.65
CA ILE A 177 -6.61 10.19 -4.87
C ILE A 177 -8.00 9.64 -4.59
N ALA A 178 -8.57 8.91 -5.53
CA ALA A 178 -9.85 8.24 -5.37
C ALA A 178 -9.65 6.86 -4.76
N ARG A 179 -10.07 6.68 -3.50
CA ARG A 179 -10.10 5.36 -2.88
C ARG A 179 -11.37 4.63 -3.29
N ILE A 180 -11.19 3.42 -3.80
CA ILE A 180 -12.28 2.54 -4.22
C ILE A 180 -12.10 1.20 -3.51
N VAL A 181 -13.06 0.84 -2.64
CA VAL A 181 -13.06 -0.46 -1.97
C VAL A 181 -13.51 -1.51 -2.96
N ALA A 182 -12.60 -2.42 -3.32
CA ALA A 182 -12.81 -3.30 -4.47
C ALA A 182 -13.74 -4.49 -4.17
N PHE A 183 -13.36 -5.40 -3.27
CA PHE A 183 -14.04 -6.69 -3.12
C PHE A 183 -14.78 -6.89 -1.80
N LYS A 184 -14.48 -6.11 -0.78
CA LYS A 184 -15.34 -5.99 0.41
C LYS A 184 -16.43 -4.95 0.11
N ASP A 185 -17.41 -5.35 -0.65
CA ASP A 185 -18.51 -4.49 -1.10
C ASP A 185 -19.86 -5.09 -0.70
N PRO A 186 -20.36 -4.76 0.50
CA PRO A 186 -21.63 -5.32 0.98
C PRO A 186 -22.83 -4.93 0.12
N SER A 187 -22.81 -3.74 -0.46
CA SER A 187 -23.90 -3.27 -1.34
C SER A 187 -23.98 -4.09 -2.62
N TYR A 188 -22.85 -4.36 -3.26
CA TYR A 188 -22.79 -5.23 -4.42
C TYR A 188 -23.19 -6.67 -4.06
N ALA A 189 -22.64 -7.19 -2.95
CA ALA A 189 -22.96 -8.55 -2.50
C ALA A 189 -24.45 -8.73 -2.24
N ARG A 190 -25.11 -7.77 -1.62
CA ARG A 190 -26.57 -7.80 -1.37
C ARG A 190 -27.39 -7.70 -2.64
N ALA A 191 -26.93 -6.91 -3.61
CA ALA A 191 -27.59 -6.76 -4.90
C ALA A 191 -27.41 -7.99 -5.80
N HIS A 192 -26.33 -8.75 -5.59
CA HIS A 192 -25.94 -9.90 -6.42
C HIS A 192 -25.54 -11.08 -5.53
N MET A 193 -26.47 -11.55 -4.70
CA MET A 193 -26.19 -12.65 -3.77
C MET A 193 -25.81 -13.96 -4.48
N ASP A 194 -26.27 -14.16 -5.69
CA ASP A 194 -25.89 -15.25 -6.58
C ASP A 194 -24.42 -15.21 -7.02
N ARG A 195 -23.75 -14.09 -6.82
CA ARG A 195 -22.32 -13.86 -7.11
C ARG A 195 -21.47 -13.66 -5.87
N ALA A 196 -22.09 -13.49 -4.71
CA ALA A 196 -21.40 -13.29 -3.44
C ALA A 196 -20.82 -14.61 -2.90
N ILE A 197 -19.88 -14.49 -1.96
CA ILE A 197 -19.34 -15.63 -1.24
C ILE A 197 -20.41 -16.14 -0.27
N VAL A 198 -20.77 -17.40 -0.39
CA VAL A 198 -21.82 -18.05 0.42
C VAL A 198 -21.32 -19.39 0.97
N TYR A 199 -21.97 -19.90 2.02
CA TYR A 199 -21.74 -21.26 2.48
C TYR A 199 -22.38 -22.26 1.50
N LYS A 200 -21.66 -23.33 1.17
CA LYS A 200 -22.10 -24.34 0.19
C LYS A 200 -23.35 -25.08 0.62
N ASP A 201 -23.48 -25.37 1.91
CA ASP A 201 -24.57 -26.18 2.47
C ASP A 201 -25.88 -25.39 2.62
N THR A 202 -25.80 -24.17 3.16
CA THR A 202 -26.98 -23.35 3.47
C THR A 202 -27.29 -22.28 2.41
N GLY A 203 -26.31 -21.89 1.58
CA GLY A 203 -26.45 -20.74 0.70
C GLY A 203 -26.45 -19.40 1.43
N ALA A 204 -26.22 -19.40 2.75
CA ALA A 204 -26.13 -18.17 3.55
C ALA A 204 -24.87 -17.40 3.20
N PRO A 205 -24.91 -16.05 3.21
CA PRO A 205 -23.74 -15.25 2.92
C PRO A 205 -22.63 -15.47 3.96
N TYR A 206 -21.39 -15.55 3.47
CA TYR A 206 -20.21 -15.52 4.33
C TYR A 206 -20.01 -14.09 4.84
N MET A 207 -20.04 -13.91 6.16
CA MET A 207 -19.99 -12.58 6.78
C MET A 207 -18.60 -12.17 7.28
N GLY A 208 -17.74 -13.13 7.57
CA GLY A 208 -16.38 -12.90 8.04
C GLY A 208 -16.30 -12.09 9.34
N ILE A 209 -15.11 -11.59 9.63
CA ILE A 209 -14.84 -10.80 10.85
C ILE A 209 -15.51 -9.42 10.84
N TYR A 210 -15.80 -8.88 9.67
CA TYR A 210 -16.46 -7.57 9.52
C TYR A 210 -17.98 -7.65 9.65
N LYS A 211 -18.53 -8.85 9.72
CA LYS A 211 -19.97 -9.12 9.86
C LYS A 211 -20.81 -8.51 8.73
N VAL A 212 -20.28 -8.51 7.52
CA VAL A 212 -20.93 -8.06 6.30
C VAL A 212 -20.74 -9.09 5.19
N PRO A 213 -21.67 -9.21 4.24
CA PRO A 213 -21.48 -10.11 3.12
C PRO A 213 -20.30 -9.66 2.26
N TRP A 214 -19.58 -10.63 1.70
CA TRP A 214 -18.42 -10.43 0.84
C TRP A 214 -18.73 -10.78 -0.61
N ALA A 215 -18.31 -9.91 -1.52
CA ALA A 215 -18.25 -10.21 -2.93
C ALA A 215 -17.01 -11.05 -3.25
N SER A 216 -17.02 -11.74 -4.37
CA SER A 216 -15.89 -12.57 -4.80
C SER A 216 -15.00 -11.83 -5.79
N ALA A 217 -13.69 -11.89 -5.55
CA ALA A 217 -12.71 -11.37 -6.50
C ALA A 217 -12.66 -12.17 -7.83
N TYR A 218 -13.25 -13.35 -7.87
CA TYR A 218 -13.41 -14.10 -9.12
C TYR A 218 -14.53 -13.56 -10.02
N ASP A 219 -15.39 -12.69 -9.51
CA ASP A 219 -16.53 -12.14 -10.24
C ASP A 219 -16.09 -11.07 -11.25
N LYS A 220 -16.06 -11.41 -12.51
CA LYS A 220 -15.67 -10.50 -13.60
C LYS A 220 -16.64 -9.33 -13.78
N GLN A 221 -17.90 -9.47 -13.40
CA GLN A 221 -18.85 -8.36 -13.41
C GLN A 221 -18.47 -7.31 -12.36
N LEU A 222 -17.97 -7.75 -11.20
CA LEU A 222 -17.45 -6.84 -10.17
C LEU A 222 -16.18 -6.14 -10.64
N TRP A 223 -15.34 -6.81 -11.41
CA TRP A 223 -14.18 -6.15 -12.05
C TRP A 223 -14.64 -5.00 -12.94
N GLU A 224 -15.63 -5.25 -13.80
CA GLU A 224 -16.19 -4.23 -14.69
C GLU A 224 -16.80 -3.08 -13.89
N TYR A 225 -17.53 -3.37 -12.81
CA TYR A 225 -18.10 -2.35 -11.93
C TYR A 225 -17.02 -1.47 -11.30
N ASN A 226 -16.03 -2.06 -10.66
CA ASN A 226 -14.94 -1.32 -10.01
C ASN A 226 -14.16 -0.45 -11.01
N VAL A 227 -13.86 -0.97 -12.17
CA VAL A 227 -13.15 -0.22 -13.21
C VAL A 227 -14.03 0.89 -13.78
N SER A 228 -15.33 0.66 -13.96
CA SER A 228 -16.26 1.70 -14.41
C SER A 228 -16.33 2.86 -13.40
N VAL A 229 -16.36 2.56 -12.10
CA VAL A 229 -16.27 3.58 -11.04
C VAL A 229 -14.95 4.34 -11.13
N ALA A 230 -13.84 3.64 -11.32
CA ALA A 230 -12.52 4.25 -11.48
C ALA A 230 -12.46 5.19 -12.69
N LYS A 231 -13.04 4.80 -13.83
CA LYS A 231 -13.13 5.65 -15.03
C LYS A 231 -13.90 6.94 -14.74
N GLU A 232 -15.03 6.86 -14.05
CA GLU A 232 -15.82 8.03 -13.68
C GLU A 232 -15.09 8.93 -12.69
N ALA A 233 -14.32 8.37 -11.75
CA ALA A 233 -13.46 9.15 -10.85
C ALA A 233 -12.39 9.90 -11.65
N ALA A 234 -11.78 9.27 -12.64
CA ALA A 234 -10.82 9.93 -13.53
C ALA A 234 -11.49 11.06 -14.35
N GLU A 235 -12.70 10.82 -14.85
CA GLU A 235 -13.46 11.81 -15.63
C GLU A 235 -13.81 13.07 -14.83
N VAL A 236 -14.09 12.93 -13.51
CA VAL A 236 -14.35 14.11 -12.65
C VAL A 236 -13.08 14.79 -12.18
N GLY A 237 -11.90 14.27 -12.54
CA GLY A 237 -10.62 14.92 -12.35
C GLY A 237 -9.73 14.39 -11.25
N PHE A 238 -10.07 13.29 -10.59
CA PHE A 238 -9.15 12.64 -9.64
C PHE A 238 -7.81 12.35 -10.32
N ASP A 239 -6.73 12.61 -9.61
CA ASP A 239 -5.37 12.45 -10.13
C ASP A 239 -4.90 10.99 -10.18
N GLU A 240 -5.48 10.13 -9.34
CA GLU A 240 -5.03 8.75 -9.14
C GLU A 240 -6.17 7.88 -8.62
N ILE A 241 -6.13 6.60 -8.99
CA ILE A 241 -7.05 5.57 -8.50
C ILE A 241 -6.31 4.69 -7.51
N GLN A 242 -6.90 4.46 -6.33
CA GLN A 242 -6.35 3.58 -5.31
C GLN A 242 -7.39 2.55 -4.89
N TYR A 243 -7.12 1.27 -5.17
CA TYR A 243 -7.96 0.18 -4.68
C TYR A 243 -7.57 -0.23 -3.27
N ASP A 244 -8.56 -0.30 -2.39
CA ASP A 244 -8.44 -0.96 -1.10
C ASP A 244 -9.29 -2.23 -1.08
N TYR A 245 -9.03 -3.12 -0.12
CA TYR A 245 -9.68 -4.44 -0.08
C TYR A 245 -9.62 -5.17 -1.43
N VAL A 246 -8.49 -5.02 -2.10
CA VAL A 246 -8.16 -5.72 -3.35
C VAL A 246 -7.59 -7.09 -2.99
N ARG A 247 -8.47 -7.93 -2.44
CA ARG A 247 -8.13 -9.21 -1.83
C ARG A 247 -9.36 -10.08 -1.57
N PHE A 248 -9.11 -11.32 -1.23
CA PHE A 248 -10.12 -12.23 -0.67
C PHE A 248 -10.28 -11.98 0.83
N PRO A 249 -11.40 -12.42 1.44
CA PRO A 249 -11.56 -12.36 2.89
C PRO A 249 -10.58 -13.31 3.60
N GLU A 250 -10.32 -13.03 4.86
CA GLU A 250 -9.57 -13.90 5.75
C GLU A 250 -10.44 -15.11 6.10
N LEU A 251 -10.13 -16.27 5.51
CA LEU A 251 -10.85 -17.51 5.75
C LEU A 251 -10.17 -18.31 6.84
N THR A 252 -10.93 -18.69 7.86
CA THR A 252 -10.47 -19.68 8.83
C THR A 252 -10.31 -21.04 8.15
N GLU A 253 -9.54 -21.94 8.75
CA GLU A 253 -9.44 -23.32 8.26
C GLU A 253 -10.81 -24.01 8.21
N TYR A 254 -11.67 -23.70 9.19
CA TYR A 254 -13.05 -24.18 9.22
C TYR A 254 -13.86 -23.72 8.02
N ASP A 255 -13.76 -22.44 7.64
CA ASP A 255 -14.55 -21.86 6.56
C ASP A 255 -14.02 -22.20 5.15
N ARG A 256 -12.71 -22.41 5.02
CA ARG A 256 -12.03 -22.54 3.73
C ARG A 256 -12.67 -23.59 2.80
N ASN A 257 -13.09 -24.72 3.34
CA ASN A 257 -13.70 -25.79 2.59
C ASN A 257 -15.23 -25.71 2.55
N ARG A 258 -15.83 -24.80 3.31
CA ARG A 258 -17.30 -24.67 3.45
C ARG A 258 -17.89 -23.57 2.59
N VAL A 259 -17.10 -22.62 2.17
CA VAL A 259 -17.57 -21.48 1.37
C VAL A 259 -17.43 -21.74 -0.12
N ASN A 260 -18.39 -21.24 -0.87
CA ASN A 260 -18.33 -21.13 -2.32
C ASN A 260 -17.78 -19.76 -2.68
N LEU A 261 -16.56 -19.72 -3.15
CA LEU A 261 -15.86 -18.50 -3.57
C LEU A 261 -16.25 -18.06 -4.98
N ARG A 262 -17.19 -18.73 -5.62
CA ARG A 262 -17.60 -18.50 -7.02
C ARG A 262 -16.44 -18.62 -8.00
N LYS A 263 -15.47 -19.47 -7.67
CA LYS A 263 -14.29 -19.67 -8.51
C LYS A 263 -14.69 -20.20 -9.88
N THR A 264 -14.19 -19.52 -10.91
CA THR A 264 -14.29 -19.95 -12.30
C THR A 264 -12.86 -20.13 -12.84
N GLY A 265 -12.58 -21.29 -13.45
CA GLY A 265 -11.22 -21.60 -13.89
C GLY A 265 -10.29 -22.01 -12.74
N ASP A 266 -8.97 -21.98 -12.99
CA ASP A 266 -7.96 -22.55 -12.10
C ASP A 266 -7.07 -21.51 -11.43
N ASP A 267 -7.34 -20.21 -11.59
CA ASP A 267 -6.53 -19.14 -11.04
C ASP A 267 -6.43 -19.23 -9.51
N SER A 268 -5.22 -19.18 -8.98
CA SER A 268 -5.00 -18.98 -7.55
C SER A 268 -5.52 -17.61 -7.10
N PHE A 269 -5.62 -17.39 -5.79
CA PHE A 269 -6.00 -16.08 -5.27
C PHE A 269 -5.03 -14.98 -5.74
N ALA A 270 -3.73 -15.23 -5.64
CA ALA A 270 -2.71 -14.27 -6.05
C ALA A 270 -2.77 -13.97 -7.55
N GLU A 271 -2.97 -14.98 -8.37
CA GLU A 271 -3.13 -14.82 -9.82
C GLU A 271 -4.42 -14.05 -10.16
N CYS A 272 -5.51 -14.34 -9.48
CA CYS A 272 -6.78 -13.64 -9.66
C CYS A 272 -6.64 -12.13 -9.38
N ILE A 273 -6.03 -11.78 -8.25
CA ILE A 273 -5.80 -10.38 -7.88
C ILE A 273 -4.87 -9.69 -8.89
N GLN A 274 -3.79 -10.35 -9.29
CA GLN A 274 -2.89 -9.81 -10.31
C GLN A 274 -3.63 -9.56 -11.64
N LYS A 275 -4.43 -10.50 -12.09
CA LYS A 275 -5.20 -10.36 -13.34
C LYS A 275 -6.23 -9.22 -13.26
N PHE A 276 -6.87 -9.02 -12.12
CA PHE A 276 -7.74 -7.87 -11.92
C PHE A 276 -6.97 -6.55 -12.08
N LEU A 277 -5.78 -6.46 -11.49
CA LEU A 277 -4.95 -5.25 -11.58
C LEU A 277 -4.43 -5.03 -13.01
N ILE A 278 -4.05 -6.07 -13.72
CA ILE A 278 -3.68 -6.00 -15.15
C ILE A 278 -4.87 -5.49 -15.98
N TYR A 279 -6.06 -6.06 -15.76
CA TYR A 279 -7.29 -5.62 -16.40
C TYR A 279 -7.56 -4.14 -16.13
N SER A 280 -7.45 -3.71 -14.88
CA SER A 280 -7.66 -2.32 -14.48
C SER A 280 -6.67 -1.36 -15.14
N LYS A 281 -5.39 -1.74 -15.19
CA LYS A 281 -4.34 -0.93 -15.86
C LYS A 281 -4.66 -0.75 -17.34
N LYS A 282 -5.05 -1.81 -18.02
CA LYS A 282 -5.42 -1.78 -19.44
C LYS A 282 -6.61 -0.86 -19.70
N GLU A 283 -7.66 -1.01 -18.90
CA GLU A 283 -8.89 -0.23 -19.06
C GLU A 283 -8.70 1.25 -18.69
N LEU A 284 -7.81 1.56 -17.75
CA LEU A 284 -7.53 2.93 -17.31
C LEU A 284 -6.46 3.63 -18.17
N ALA A 285 -5.78 2.93 -19.05
CA ALA A 285 -4.71 3.51 -19.88
C ALA A 285 -5.15 4.76 -20.65
N PRO A 286 -6.35 4.83 -21.28
CA PRO A 286 -6.81 6.01 -21.98
C PRO A 286 -7.00 7.24 -21.10
N TYR A 287 -7.19 7.05 -19.80
CA TYR A 287 -7.42 8.14 -18.84
C TYR A 287 -6.12 8.71 -18.29
N ASN A 288 -4.99 8.05 -18.53
CA ASN A 288 -3.66 8.48 -18.10
C ASN A 288 -3.57 8.80 -16.60
N VAL A 289 -4.25 8.00 -15.77
CA VAL A 289 -4.20 8.11 -14.30
C VAL A 289 -3.42 6.95 -13.72
N PRO A 290 -2.57 7.21 -12.70
CA PRO A 290 -1.91 6.14 -11.97
C PRO A 290 -2.90 5.21 -11.26
N LEU A 291 -2.49 3.95 -11.10
CA LEU A 291 -3.20 2.95 -10.32
C LEU A 291 -2.35 2.56 -9.10
N ALA A 292 -2.97 2.64 -7.94
CA ALA A 292 -2.39 2.22 -6.67
C ALA A 292 -3.19 1.06 -6.06
N ALA A 293 -2.54 0.25 -5.26
CA ALA A 293 -3.17 -0.83 -4.50
C ALA A 293 -2.74 -0.78 -3.04
N ASP A 294 -3.72 -0.77 -2.14
CA ASP A 294 -3.50 -0.92 -0.70
C ASP A 294 -3.32 -2.40 -0.37
N VAL A 295 -2.29 -2.72 0.38
CA VAL A 295 -2.02 -4.09 0.83
C VAL A 295 -1.75 -4.10 2.33
N PHE A 296 -1.97 -5.23 3.00
CA PHE A 296 -1.54 -5.36 4.38
C PHE A 296 -0.04 -5.10 4.52
N GLY A 297 0.36 -4.46 5.60
CA GLY A 297 1.78 -4.21 5.87
C GLY A 297 2.60 -5.49 5.90
N LEU A 298 2.04 -6.57 6.41
CA LEU A 298 2.68 -7.88 6.46
C LEU A 298 2.95 -8.50 5.08
N VAL A 299 2.29 -8.03 4.02
CA VAL A 299 2.50 -8.51 2.64
C VAL A 299 3.95 -8.33 2.19
N SER A 300 4.61 -7.27 2.63
CA SER A 300 6.02 -7.03 2.30
C SER A 300 6.96 -8.07 2.92
N THR A 301 6.59 -8.61 4.08
CA THR A 301 7.42 -9.52 4.88
C THR A 301 7.06 -10.98 4.63
N ALA A 302 5.76 -11.29 4.43
CA ALA A 302 5.27 -12.65 4.20
C ALA A 302 5.74 -13.20 2.86
N VAL A 303 6.17 -14.47 2.86
CA VAL A 303 6.64 -15.14 1.63
C VAL A 303 5.51 -15.73 0.80
N ASP A 304 4.29 -15.71 1.34
CA ASP A 304 3.07 -16.18 0.69
C ASP A 304 2.10 -15.01 0.43
N ASP A 305 0.88 -15.31 0.01
CA ASP A 305 -0.18 -14.34 -0.25
C ASP A 305 -1.09 -14.06 0.95
N LEU A 306 -0.67 -14.45 2.16
CA LEU A 306 -1.45 -14.38 3.41
C LEU A 306 -2.81 -15.12 3.34
N GLY A 307 -2.99 -16.00 2.36
CA GLY A 307 -4.27 -16.69 2.12
C GLY A 307 -5.39 -15.76 1.62
N ILE A 308 -5.06 -14.55 1.21
CA ILE A 308 -6.01 -13.51 0.76
C ILE A 308 -5.74 -13.00 -0.66
N GLY A 309 -4.72 -13.54 -1.33
CA GLY A 309 -4.36 -13.15 -2.70
C GLY A 309 -3.41 -11.95 -2.79
N GLN A 310 -2.88 -11.46 -1.69
CA GLN A 310 -1.92 -10.36 -1.69
C GLN A 310 -0.49 -10.89 -1.65
N TYR A 311 0.09 -11.06 -2.82
CA TYR A 311 1.48 -11.47 -3.01
C TYR A 311 2.27 -10.29 -3.55
N TRP A 312 3.30 -9.86 -2.83
CA TRP A 312 4.00 -8.60 -3.11
C TRP A 312 4.43 -8.45 -4.57
N GLU A 313 5.17 -9.44 -5.09
CA GLU A 313 5.73 -9.37 -6.43
C GLU A 313 4.65 -9.31 -7.51
N ALA A 314 3.55 -10.04 -7.31
CA ALA A 314 2.43 -10.05 -8.25
C ALA A 314 1.77 -8.68 -8.38
N ILE A 315 1.60 -7.99 -7.26
CA ILE A 315 0.93 -6.69 -7.20
C ILE A 315 1.90 -5.58 -7.62
N SER A 316 3.10 -5.55 -7.03
CA SER A 316 4.07 -4.49 -7.26
C SER A 316 4.53 -4.42 -8.72
N ASN A 317 4.65 -5.57 -9.41
CA ASN A 317 5.03 -5.57 -10.82
C ASN A 317 4.01 -4.88 -11.73
N VAL A 318 2.75 -4.81 -11.32
CA VAL A 318 1.64 -4.31 -12.15
C VAL A 318 1.26 -2.87 -11.82
N VAL A 319 1.02 -2.55 -10.55
CA VAL A 319 0.53 -1.23 -10.16
C VAL A 319 1.63 -0.17 -10.21
N ASP A 320 1.22 1.09 -10.31
CA ASP A 320 2.15 2.23 -10.32
C ASP A 320 2.65 2.55 -8.91
N TYR A 321 1.77 2.43 -7.91
CA TYR A 321 2.08 2.59 -6.50
C TYR A 321 1.56 1.40 -5.71
N ILE A 322 2.40 0.83 -4.85
CA ILE A 322 2.00 -0.15 -3.86
C ILE A 322 2.01 0.51 -2.49
N CYS A 323 0.91 0.37 -1.76
CA CYS A 323 0.65 1.13 -0.55
C CYS A 323 0.45 0.19 0.66
N PRO A 324 1.55 -0.31 1.25
CA PRO A 324 1.44 -1.19 2.40
C PRO A 324 0.98 -0.41 3.64
N MET A 325 0.03 -1.00 4.37
CA MET A 325 -0.54 -0.44 5.60
C MET A 325 0.34 -0.86 6.78
N VAL A 326 1.44 -0.13 7.00
CA VAL A 326 2.48 -0.48 7.96
C VAL A 326 2.20 0.11 9.35
N TYR A 327 1.01 -0.07 9.85
CA TYR A 327 0.59 0.43 11.16
C TYR A 327 1.24 -0.41 12.27
N PRO A 328 2.11 0.16 13.12
CA PRO A 328 2.75 -0.61 14.20
C PRO A 328 1.77 -1.41 15.06
N SER A 329 0.60 -0.83 15.36
CA SER A 329 -0.44 -1.50 16.16
C SER A 329 -1.03 -2.76 15.53
N HIS A 330 -0.87 -2.97 14.22
CA HIS A 330 -1.43 -4.11 13.48
C HIS A 330 -0.48 -5.30 13.37
N TYR A 331 0.73 -5.16 13.91
CA TYR A 331 1.70 -6.25 13.95
C TYR A 331 1.59 -7.01 15.26
N ALA A 332 1.65 -8.33 15.20
CA ALA A 332 1.63 -9.18 16.38
C ALA A 332 2.83 -8.89 17.28
N ASN A 333 2.65 -9.03 18.59
CA ASN A 333 3.73 -8.92 19.55
C ASN A 333 4.85 -9.91 19.20
N GLY A 334 6.09 -9.46 19.26
CA GLY A 334 7.25 -10.24 18.85
C GLY A 334 7.64 -10.09 17.39
N SER A 335 6.82 -9.44 16.55
CA SER A 335 7.17 -9.15 15.15
C SER A 335 8.49 -8.37 15.11
N PHE A 336 9.40 -8.78 14.20
CA PHE A 336 10.73 -8.18 14.05
C PHE A 336 11.58 -8.21 15.33
N GLY A 337 11.27 -9.09 16.29
CA GLY A 337 11.91 -9.13 17.61
C GLY A 337 11.44 -8.04 18.57
N LEU A 338 10.41 -7.27 18.21
CA LEU A 338 9.84 -6.22 19.04
C LEU A 338 8.76 -6.78 19.96
N SER A 339 8.86 -6.52 21.26
CA SER A 339 7.90 -7.05 22.25
C SER A 339 6.48 -6.59 21.95
N ILE A 340 6.29 -5.28 21.76
CA ILE A 340 5.01 -4.66 21.36
C ILE A 340 5.33 -3.67 20.24
N PRO A 341 5.10 -4.03 18.98
CA PRO A 341 5.47 -3.17 17.83
C PRO A 341 4.91 -1.76 17.90
N ASP A 342 3.73 -1.56 18.50
CA ASP A 342 3.13 -0.23 18.67
C ASP A 342 4.02 0.74 19.47
N GLN A 343 4.89 0.23 20.33
CA GLN A 343 5.85 1.03 21.09
C GLN A 343 7.10 1.42 20.28
N PHE A 344 7.25 0.87 19.08
CA PHE A 344 8.44 1.03 18.23
C PHE A 344 8.05 1.45 16.80
N PRO A 345 7.50 2.68 16.63
CA PRO A 345 7.04 3.14 15.32
C PRO A 345 8.13 3.15 14.25
N TYR A 346 9.33 3.64 14.59
CA TYR A 346 10.46 3.70 13.66
C TYR A 346 10.85 2.29 13.18
N GLU A 347 11.14 1.40 14.13
CA GLU A 347 11.65 0.05 13.85
C GLU A 347 10.65 -0.78 13.06
N THR A 348 9.37 -0.68 13.42
CA THR A 348 8.30 -1.44 12.75
C THR A 348 8.14 -0.98 11.30
N VAL A 349 8.02 0.31 11.07
CA VAL A 349 7.88 0.88 9.71
C VAL A 349 9.13 0.60 8.89
N TYR A 350 10.31 0.84 9.46
CA TYR A 350 11.58 0.60 8.77
C TYR A 350 11.72 -0.84 8.29
N ARG A 351 11.53 -1.80 9.20
CA ARG A 351 11.68 -3.23 8.89
C ARG A 351 10.65 -3.72 7.88
N SER A 352 9.41 -3.32 8.03
CA SER A 352 8.34 -3.72 7.12
C SER A 352 8.55 -3.18 5.71
N VAL A 353 8.82 -1.88 5.58
CA VAL A 353 9.00 -1.25 4.25
C VAL A 353 10.30 -1.70 3.60
N LEU A 354 11.34 -1.92 4.39
CA LEU A 354 12.62 -2.47 3.90
C LEU A 354 12.42 -3.80 3.17
N ASP A 355 11.63 -4.68 3.75
CA ASP A 355 11.32 -5.97 3.10
C ASP A 355 10.66 -5.76 1.73
N GLY A 356 9.77 -4.78 1.60
CA GLY A 356 9.18 -4.40 0.32
C GLY A 356 10.20 -3.86 -0.69
N VAL A 357 11.10 -2.99 -0.24
CA VAL A 357 12.20 -2.47 -1.09
C VAL A 357 13.05 -3.61 -1.63
N ARG A 358 13.36 -4.58 -0.77
CA ARG A 358 14.12 -5.78 -1.16
C ARG A 358 13.36 -6.61 -2.20
N ARG A 359 12.10 -6.85 -1.96
CA ARG A 359 11.25 -7.69 -2.84
C ARG A 359 11.04 -7.04 -4.19
N ASN A 360 11.04 -5.73 -4.27
CA ASN A 360 11.01 -5.01 -5.55
C ASN A 360 12.21 -5.34 -6.46
N CYS A 361 13.32 -5.81 -5.90
CA CYS A 361 14.46 -6.29 -6.69
C CYS A 361 14.17 -7.61 -7.41
N ASN A 362 13.08 -8.31 -7.09
CA ASN A 362 12.72 -9.59 -7.70
C ASN A 362 11.97 -9.44 -9.04
N ILE A 363 11.51 -8.25 -9.37
CA ILE A 363 10.56 -8.03 -10.47
C ILE A 363 11.06 -6.98 -11.45
N PRO A 364 10.68 -7.09 -12.75
CA PRO A 364 11.19 -6.19 -13.79
C PRO A 364 10.66 -4.77 -13.70
N THR A 365 9.41 -4.59 -13.26
CA THR A 365 8.75 -3.26 -13.21
C THR A 365 8.11 -3.01 -11.84
N PRO A 366 8.94 -2.78 -10.79
CA PRO A 366 8.41 -2.56 -9.46
C PRO A 366 7.64 -1.24 -9.34
N ALA A 367 6.57 -1.28 -8.56
CA ALA A 367 5.82 -0.09 -8.17
C ALA A 367 6.66 0.82 -7.26
N ARG A 368 6.35 2.11 -7.25
CA ARG A 368 6.80 2.98 -6.16
C ARG A 368 6.08 2.59 -4.88
N ILE A 369 6.81 2.57 -3.78
CA ILE A 369 6.23 2.26 -2.47
C ILE A 369 5.79 3.57 -1.83
N ARG A 370 4.48 3.67 -1.56
CA ARG A 370 3.87 4.80 -0.86
C ARG A 370 3.08 4.26 0.33
N PRO A 371 3.73 4.08 1.50
CA PRO A 371 3.08 3.44 2.64
C PRO A 371 1.94 4.27 3.23
N TRP A 372 0.96 3.58 3.77
CA TRP A 372 0.07 4.10 4.79
C TRP A 372 0.75 4.00 6.14
N ILE A 373 0.80 5.10 6.89
CA ILE A 373 1.36 5.15 8.23
C ILE A 373 0.30 5.54 9.26
N GLN A 374 0.53 5.14 10.51
CA GLN A 374 -0.43 5.26 11.59
C GLN A 374 -0.54 6.70 12.09
N SER A 375 -1.76 7.20 12.23
CA SER A 375 -2.07 8.50 12.84
C SER A 375 -3.23 8.37 13.82
N PHE A 376 -3.18 7.35 14.68
CA PHE A 376 -4.18 7.06 15.69
C PHE A 376 -3.56 6.33 16.87
N THR A 377 -4.16 6.50 18.07
CA THR A 377 -3.79 5.74 19.26
C THR A 377 -4.58 4.42 19.28
N ALA A 378 -3.87 3.29 19.32
CA ALA A 378 -4.44 1.95 19.28
C ALA A 378 -4.82 1.47 20.68
N THR A 379 -5.89 1.99 21.26
CA THR A 379 -6.31 1.73 22.65
C THR A 379 -6.63 0.25 22.92
N TRP A 380 -6.92 -0.54 21.88
CA TRP A 380 -7.20 -1.98 22.02
C TRP A 380 -5.90 -2.84 22.18
N VAL A 381 -4.72 -2.26 21.94
CA VAL A 381 -3.45 -2.94 22.12
C VAL A 381 -3.01 -2.78 23.57
N LYS A 382 -2.83 -3.89 24.29
CA LYS A 382 -2.29 -3.85 25.65
C LYS A 382 -0.84 -3.37 25.60
N GLY A 383 -0.54 -2.30 26.32
CA GLY A 383 0.78 -1.69 26.30
C GLY A 383 0.99 -0.71 25.14
N HIS A 384 -0.08 -0.27 24.48
CA HIS A 384 0.00 0.75 23.44
C HIS A 384 0.62 2.06 23.94
N ILE A 385 1.15 2.86 23.04
CA ILE A 385 1.57 4.23 23.34
C ILE A 385 0.48 5.21 22.94
N THR A 386 0.52 6.42 23.51
CA THR A 386 -0.20 7.56 22.94
C THR A 386 0.49 7.96 21.63
N TYR A 387 -0.24 7.90 20.54
CA TYR A 387 0.31 8.15 19.21
C TYR A 387 0.21 9.64 18.89
N ASP A 388 1.30 10.35 19.12
CA ASP A 388 1.42 11.79 19.00
C ASP A 388 2.36 12.21 17.85
N GLU A 389 2.69 13.49 17.80
CA GLU A 389 3.64 14.03 16.84
C GLU A 389 4.98 13.27 16.84
N ASN A 390 5.49 12.91 18.01
CA ASN A 390 6.77 12.19 18.14
C ASN A 390 6.70 10.81 17.46
N ALA A 391 5.61 10.07 17.67
CA ALA A 391 5.40 8.77 17.02
C ALA A 391 5.32 8.93 15.49
N ILE A 392 4.57 9.91 15.01
CA ILE A 392 4.42 10.22 13.58
C ILE A 392 5.79 10.59 12.96
N ARG A 393 6.60 11.41 13.63
CA ARG A 393 7.92 11.78 13.13
C ARG A 393 8.87 10.57 13.04
N LYS A 394 8.75 9.61 13.94
CA LYS A 394 9.52 8.36 13.90
C LYS A 394 9.15 7.53 12.68
N GLU A 395 7.87 7.43 12.33
CA GLU A 395 7.42 6.73 11.11
C GLU A 395 7.99 7.41 9.85
N ILE A 396 7.87 8.73 9.77
CA ILE A 396 8.38 9.53 8.64
C ILE A 396 9.89 9.36 8.50
N LYS A 397 10.62 9.39 9.62
CA LYS A 397 12.07 9.21 9.64
C LYS A 397 12.47 7.83 9.12
N ALA A 398 11.74 6.79 9.49
CA ALA A 398 11.99 5.43 8.99
C ALA A 398 11.89 5.38 7.46
N LEU A 399 10.87 6.00 6.89
CA LEU A 399 10.71 6.08 5.44
C LEU A 399 11.80 6.91 4.78
N LYS A 400 12.14 8.06 5.36
CA LYS A 400 13.21 8.92 4.87
C LYS A 400 14.56 8.19 4.85
N ASP A 401 14.85 7.41 5.87
CA ASP A 401 16.07 6.59 5.95
C ASP A 401 16.12 5.50 4.87
N LEU A 402 14.98 5.15 4.29
CA LEU A 402 14.86 4.23 3.14
C LEU A 402 14.81 4.96 1.79
N GLY A 403 14.92 6.28 1.79
CA GLY A 403 14.82 7.09 0.57
C GLY A 403 13.38 7.28 0.07
N ILE A 404 12.40 7.08 0.94
CA ILE A 404 10.97 7.23 0.61
C ILE A 404 10.45 8.54 1.17
N ASN A 405 9.98 9.41 0.28
CA ASN A 405 9.44 10.74 0.62
C ASN A 405 7.93 10.83 0.41
N GLU A 406 7.28 9.70 0.16
CA GLU A 406 5.84 9.62 -0.07
C GLU A 406 5.18 8.75 0.99
N TYR A 407 4.07 9.22 1.53
CA TYR A 407 3.30 8.50 2.54
C TYR A 407 1.89 9.07 2.65
N MET A 408 1.02 8.29 3.29
CA MET A 408 -0.35 8.70 3.59
C MET A 408 -0.65 8.35 5.04
N PHE A 409 -1.32 9.24 5.75
CA PHE A 409 -1.72 9.03 7.14
C PHE A 409 -3.12 8.43 7.21
N TRP A 410 -3.25 7.38 8.01
CA TRP A 410 -4.53 6.77 8.29
C TRP A 410 -5.04 7.12 9.68
N ASN A 411 -6.23 7.71 9.74
CA ASN A 411 -7.07 7.83 10.91
C ASN A 411 -8.51 7.60 10.45
N ALA A 412 -9.12 6.51 10.89
CA ALA A 412 -10.46 6.11 10.42
C ALA A 412 -11.55 7.14 10.77
N SER A 413 -11.36 7.89 11.86
CA SER A 413 -12.30 8.94 12.31
C SER A 413 -11.97 10.32 11.73
N ASN A 414 -10.96 10.44 10.91
CA ASN A 414 -10.46 11.68 10.32
C ASN A 414 -10.10 12.77 11.37
N ARG A 415 -9.61 12.34 12.51
CA ARG A 415 -9.16 13.24 13.58
C ARG A 415 -7.67 13.48 13.44
N TYR A 416 -7.33 14.58 12.79
CA TYR A 416 -5.95 14.98 12.54
C TYR A 416 -5.63 16.25 13.33
N VAL A 417 -4.48 16.29 13.99
CA VAL A 417 -4.01 17.45 14.75
C VAL A 417 -3.05 18.26 13.88
N GLU A 418 -3.44 19.47 13.53
CA GLU A 418 -2.75 20.32 12.54
C GLU A 418 -1.23 20.42 12.75
N MET A 419 -0.80 20.68 13.98
CA MET A 419 0.63 20.87 14.30
C MET A 419 1.47 19.59 14.12
N TRP A 420 0.87 18.41 14.02
CA TRP A 420 1.60 17.15 13.88
C TRP A 420 2.14 16.91 12.47
N TYR A 421 1.63 17.64 11.48
CA TYR A 421 1.93 17.41 10.05
C TYR A 421 2.72 18.56 9.43
N ASN A 422 3.42 19.31 10.22
CA ASN A 422 4.26 20.43 9.77
C ASN A 422 5.67 19.99 9.40
#